data_ec70ee830ba463e64a25910b1599ed61
#
_entry.id   ec70ee830ba463e64a25910b1599ed61
#
_cell.length_a   1.000
_cell.length_b   1.000
_cell.length_c   1.000
_cell.angle_alpha   90.00
_cell.angle_beta   90.00
_cell.angle_gamma   90.00
#
_symmetry.space_group_name_H-M   'P 1'
#
loop_
_entity.id
_entity.type
_entity.pdbx_description
1 polymer ?
#
loop_
_entity_poly.entity_id
_entity_poly.type
_entity_poly.pdbx_seq_one_letter_code
_entity_poly.pdbx_strand_id
1 'polypeptide(L)'
;VFNNKGANGIKGKNIYEYKYSLLFDREEVNPLEVAKHNAKVGIPRILNMYEEYPFWNALLRAAGLGVILSSDSTFSQYEGALNTVMSDNICFPAKLAHSHLKELNENPKVDRILMPYVVYEHNDDPKNTLNSFNCPVVSGYSDVIKSVINLKKPIDTPVINFAQPKALEKQITDYLKQLGVSKKTARKALREALYAQAVYAAEIKKQGWEILKSNKGLTILLAGRPYHTDPLIQHKLSEMIANLGVNVISEDIARGNLFADFKDFNLENLAAERNEAALASQDNNEAYNCQPETYLVKQWAYMNRILKAAQWAAEQGDEVHFVQMTSFGCGPDSFIQDEIRDIMKRHNKPFTLLKIDDVSNIGSLKLRVRSLIESLKGVKEVKSEERRVKKQCSAAEGKANSTLNTQHLQQTKVFTKQDIHRKILAPFMTEYLTPIIPPILKLIGYDVEVLPMSNEVSAELGLKFANNEVCYPATLIVGDIIKALKSGRYDLNNTAVVMSQTGGQCRATNYAGLIKRAMISNGFQAVSYTHLRAHETTLHL
;
A
#
# COMPACT_ATOMS: atom_id res chain seq x y z
N VAL A 1 28.06 12.41 22.35
CA VAL A 1 28.82 11.71 21.31
C VAL A 1 28.39 10.24 21.37
N PHE A 2 27.47 9.81 20.48
CA PHE A 2 26.99 8.42 20.48
C PHE A 2 27.74 7.65 19.40
N ASN A 3 28.49 6.63 19.81
CA ASN A 3 29.17 5.73 18.90
C ASN A 3 28.13 4.87 18.16
N ASN A 4 27.98 5.08 16.87
CA ASN A 4 26.91 4.51 16.02
C ASN A 4 27.24 3.13 15.45
N LYS A 5 28.17 2.39 16.02
CA LYS A 5 28.51 1.05 15.56
C LYS A 5 27.72 0.00 16.37
N GLY A 6 27.11 -0.96 15.69
CA GLY A 6 26.55 -2.16 16.33
C GLY A 6 27.62 -2.85 17.18
N ALA A 7 27.23 -3.68 18.13
CA ALA A 7 28.11 -4.30 19.11
C ALA A 7 29.37 -4.99 18.51
N ASN A 8 29.35 -5.32 17.21
CA ASN A 8 30.48 -5.94 16.49
C ASN A 8 31.01 -5.09 15.32
N GLY A 9 30.61 -3.81 15.18
CA GLY A 9 31.09 -2.94 14.11
C GLY A 9 30.64 -3.26 12.69
N ILE A 10 29.76 -4.27 12.50
CA ILE A 10 29.27 -4.72 11.20
C ILE A 10 27.94 -4.00 10.91
N LYS A 11 27.87 -3.25 9.80
CA LYS A 11 26.63 -2.64 9.29
C LYS A 11 25.74 -3.75 8.70
N GLY A 12 24.44 -3.74 9.01
CA GLY A 12 23.45 -4.60 8.34
C GLY A 12 23.27 -4.22 6.88
N LYS A 13 22.76 -5.15 6.08
CA LYS A 13 22.41 -4.88 4.67
C LYS A 13 21.12 -4.08 4.58
N ASN A 14 21.05 -3.11 3.67
CA ASN A 14 19.90 -2.22 3.49
C ASN A 14 19.40 -2.26 2.05
N ILE A 15 18.21 -2.84 1.84
CA ILE A 15 17.59 -2.92 0.52
C ILE A 15 17.21 -1.53 -0.05
N TYR A 16 16.91 -0.55 0.81
CA TYR A 16 16.43 0.77 0.37
C TYR A 16 17.51 1.59 -0.35
N GLU A 17 18.79 1.48 0.07
CA GLU A 17 19.92 2.10 -0.63
C GLU A 17 20.04 1.51 -2.05
N TYR A 18 19.94 0.19 -2.16
CA TYR A 18 19.98 -0.51 -3.45
C TYR A 18 18.76 -0.18 -4.31
N LYS A 19 17.55 -0.16 -3.72
CA LYS A 19 16.31 0.17 -4.40
C LYS A 19 16.33 1.58 -4.99
N TYR A 20 16.85 2.57 -4.23
CA TYR A 20 16.99 3.94 -4.69
C TYR A 20 17.93 4.06 -5.90
N SER A 21 19.11 3.43 -5.80
CA SER A 21 20.07 3.40 -6.91
C SER A 21 19.49 2.71 -8.14
N LEU A 22 18.89 1.53 -7.98
CA LEU A 22 18.27 0.79 -9.09
C LEU A 22 17.10 1.55 -9.74
N LEU A 23 16.40 2.41 -9.00
CA LEU A 23 15.37 3.28 -9.58
C LEU A 23 15.96 4.36 -10.47
N PHE A 24 16.95 5.11 -9.95
CA PHE A 24 17.32 6.40 -10.53
C PHE A 24 18.67 6.42 -11.25
N ASP A 25 19.61 5.50 -10.93
CA ASP A 25 20.89 5.35 -11.60
C ASP A 25 20.75 4.40 -12.80
N ARG A 26 20.08 4.88 -13.87
CA ARG A 26 19.77 4.07 -15.04
C ARG A 26 20.53 4.51 -16.27
N GLU A 27 21.03 3.51 -17.02
CA GLU A 27 21.60 3.73 -18.33
C GLU A 27 20.55 4.24 -19.32
N GLU A 28 21.00 4.95 -20.33
CA GLU A 28 20.15 5.42 -21.41
C GLU A 28 19.68 4.26 -22.29
N VAL A 29 18.37 4.20 -22.54
CA VAL A 29 17.81 3.28 -23.52
C VAL A 29 18.03 3.85 -24.92
N ASN A 30 18.54 3.05 -25.86
CA ASN A 30 18.70 3.46 -27.24
C ASN A 30 17.34 3.80 -27.86
N PRO A 31 17.20 4.98 -28.50
CA PRO A 31 15.97 5.34 -29.17
C PRO A 31 15.64 4.37 -30.32
N LEU A 32 14.36 3.96 -30.42
CA LEU A 32 13.85 3.15 -31.54
C LEU A 32 13.58 4.00 -32.76
N GLU A 33 13.20 5.25 -32.53
CA GLU A 33 12.92 6.26 -33.56
C GLU A 33 13.04 7.64 -32.92
N VAL A 34 13.63 8.59 -33.62
CA VAL A 34 13.71 9.98 -33.15
C VAL A 34 12.37 10.68 -33.41
N ALA A 35 11.75 11.22 -32.36
CA ALA A 35 10.54 12.03 -32.52
C ALA A 35 10.85 13.34 -33.24
N LYS A 36 9.91 13.85 -34.06
CA LYS A 36 10.08 15.07 -34.83
C LYS A 36 10.55 16.28 -34.01
N HIS A 37 10.17 16.35 -32.76
CA HIS A 37 10.48 17.48 -31.89
C HIS A 37 11.48 17.16 -30.79
N ASN A 38 11.97 15.94 -30.71
CA ASN A 38 12.95 15.48 -29.71
C ASN A 38 12.78 16.15 -28.32
N ALA A 39 11.51 16.22 -27.86
CA ALA A 39 11.14 16.94 -26.64
C ALA A 39 11.80 16.33 -25.41
N LYS A 40 12.23 17.19 -24.49
CA LYS A 40 12.82 16.81 -23.19
C LYS A 40 11.75 16.85 -22.11
N VAL A 41 11.40 15.68 -21.60
CA VAL A 41 10.36 15.50 -20.59
C VAL A 41 11.00 15.47 -19.20
N GLY A 42 10.59 16.40 -18.34
CA GLY A 42 10.96 16.43 -16.93
C GLY A 42 10.13 15.40 -16.16
N ILE A 43 10.79 14.54 -15.38
CA ILE A 43 10.14 13.59 -14.49
C ILE A 43 10.48 13.98 -13.04
N PRO A 44 9.50 14.36 -12.21
CA PRO A 44 9.74 14.64 -10.80
C PRO A 44 9.92 13.33 -10.00
N ARG A 45 10.89 13.28 -9.09
CA ARG A 45 11.08 12.17 -8.13
C ARG A 45 10.05 12.24 -7.02
N ILE A 46 8.81 11.90 -7.32
CA ILE A 46 7.68 12.01 -6.39
C ILE A 46 6.76 10.80 -6.46
N LEU A 47 6.03 10.58 -5.38
CA LEU A 47 4.90 9.64 -5.31
C LEU A 47 5.23 8.28 -5.95
N ASN A 48 4.48 7.87 -6.96
CA ASN A 48 4.71 6.58 -7.65
C ASN A 48 5.90 6.56 -8.60
N MET A 49 6.61 7.65 -8.85
CA MET A 49 7.87 7.57 -9.57
C MET A 49 8.91 6.75 -8.80
N TYR A 50 8.74 6.59 -7.49
CA TYR A 50 9.51 5.63 -6.68
C TYR A 50 9.15 4.15 -6.91
N GLU A 51 8.19 3.87 -7.78
CA GLU A 51 7.85 2.55 -8.30
C GLU A 51 8.07 2.47 -9.81
N GLU A 52 7.57 3.47 -10.56
CA GLU A 52 7.34 3.40 -12.00
C GLU A 52 8.39 4.17 -12.83
N TYR A 53 9.37 4.80 -12.20
CA TYR A 53 10.40 5.51 -12.97
C TYR A 53 11.12 4.61 -13.99
N PRO A 54 11.41 3.33 -13.71
CA PRO A 54 11.95 2.40 -14.72
C PRO A 54 11.10 2.32 -15.99
N PHE A 55 9.78 2.21 -15.82
CA PHE A 55 8.83 2.19 -16.92
C PHE A 55 8.86 3.51 -17.72
N TRP A 56 8.72 4.65 -17.06
CA TRP A 56 8.63 5.94 -17.72
C TRP A 56 9.94 6.34 -18.41
N ASN A 57 11.08 6.09 -17.77
CA ASN A 57 12.40 6.35 -18.35
C ASN A 57 12.60 5.52 -19.63
N ALA A 58 12.33 4.23 -19.56
CA ALA A 58 12.47 3.34 -20.73
C ALA A 58 11.48 3.69 -21.84
N LEU A 59 10.23 4.01 -21.51
CA LEU A 59 9.20 4.41 -22.47
C LEU A 59 9.61 5.64 -23.28
N LEU A 60 9.98 6.71 -22.59
CA LEU A 60 10.29 7.99 -23.24
C LEU A 60 11.57 7.90 -24.06
N ARG A 61 12.63 7.30 -23.52
CA ARG A 61 13.89 7.12 -24.24
C ARG A 61 13.75 6.21 -25.47
N ALA A 62 13.05 5.09 -25.34
CA ALA A 62 12.77 4.21 -26.47
C ALA A 62 11.87 4.88 -27.53
N ALA A 63 11.05 5.85 -27.15
CA ALA A 63 10.28 6.68 -28.08
C ALA A 63 11.10 7.80 -28.72
N GLY A 64 12.39 7.96 -28.40
CA GLY A 64 13.26 9.00 -28.91
C GLY A 64 13.12 10.35 -28.21
N LEU A 65 12.58 10.37 -26.99
CA LEU A 65 12.39 11.58 -26.19
C LEU A 65 13.49 11.69 -25.12
N GLY A 66 13.90 12.92 -24.81
CA GLY A 66 14.84 13.20 -23.75
C GLY A 66 14.16 13.08 -22.38
N VAL A 67 14.87 12.56 -21.38
CA VAL A 67 14.38 12.48 -19.99
C VAL A 67 15.28 13.31 -19.10
N ILE A 68 14.67 14.19 -18.30
CA ILE A 68 15.36 14.99 -17.28
C ILE A 68 14.68 14.68 -15.95
N LEU A 69 15.41 14.03 -15.06
CA LEU A 69 14.95 13.73 -13.71
C LEU A 69 15.20 14.93 -12.79
N SER A 70 14.28 15.24 -11.87
CA SER A 70 14.54 16.23 -10.84
C SER A 70 15.67 15.78 -9.90
N SER A 71 16.28 16.70 -9.18
CA SER A 71 17.34 16.40 -8.20
C SER A 71 16.81 15.53 -7.04
N ASP A 72 17.72 15.08 -6.18
CA ASP A 72 17.35 14.38 -4.95
C ASP A 72 16.59 15.33 -4.02
N SER A 73 15.66 14.75 -3.24
CA SER A 73 14.87 15.50 -2.26
C SER A 73 15.77 16.09 -1.17
N THR A 74 15.68 17.39 -0.94
CA THR A 74 16.37 18.07 0.16
C THR A 74 15.41 18.90 0.99
N PHE A 75 15.73 19.08 2.27
CA PHE A 75 14.90 19.89 3.17
C PHE A 75 14.84 21.35 2.72
N SER A 76 15.95 21.90 2.21
CA SER A 76 16.00 23.27 1.70
C SER A 76 15.08 23.51 0.50
N GLN A 77 15.02 22.55 -0.45
CA GLN A 77 14.08 22.62 -1.58
C GLN A 77 12.64 22.55 -1.09
N TYR A 78 12.36 21.68 -0.11
CA TYR A 78 11.05 21.55 0.51
C TYR A 78 10.62 22.88 1.16
N GLU A 79 11.44 23.49 2.01
CA GLU A 79 11.18 24.79 2.63
C GLU A 79 10.92 25.88 1.58
N GLY A 80 11.70 25.89 0.50
CA GLY A 80 11.54 26.85 -0.61
C GLY A 80 10.24 26.72 -1.41
N ALA A 81 9.49 25.64 -1.22
CA ALA A 81 8.22 25.39 -1.90
C ALA A 81 6.99 25.42 -0.96
N LEU A 82 7.17 25.56 0.35
CA LEU A 82 6.10 25.52 1.35
C LEU A 82 4.98 26.54 1.10
N ASN A 83 5.31 27.69 0.55
CA ASN A 83 4.32 28.72 0.22
C ASN A 83 3.32 28.33 -0.87
N THR A 84 3.56 27.23 -1.59
CA THR A 84 2.65 26.68 -2.60
C THR A 84 1.79 25.54 -2.06
N VAL A 85 2.07 25.04 -0.85
CA VAL A 85 1.31 23.96 -0.21
C VAL A 85 0.03 24.55 0.42
N MET A 86 -1.13 24.12 -0.08
CA MET A 86 -2.42 24.69 0.32
C MET A 86 -2.96 24.18 1.65
N SER A 87 -2.45 23.07 2.16
CA SER A 87 -2.95 22.44 3.39
C SER A 87 -1.85 21.74 4.16
N ASP A 88 -1.75 22.05 5.44
CA ASP A 88 -0.80 21.39 6.35
C ASP A 88 -1.15 19.91 6.59
N ASN A 89 -2.40 19.54 6.37
CA ASN A 89 -2.89 18.17 6.59
C ASN A 89 -2.58 17.20 5.45
N ILE A 90 -2.01 17.67 4.33
CA ILE A 90 -1.60 16.76 3.25
C ILE A 90 -0.32 16.00 3.67
N CYS A 91 -0.19 14.75 3.22
CA CYS A 91 0.98 13.92 3.58
C CYS A 91 2.30 14.52 3.05
N PHE A 92 3.39 14.29 3.76
CA PHE A 92 4.71 14.82 3.42
C PHE A 92 5.17 14.51 1.98
N PRO A 93 4.96 13.29 1.44
CA PRO A 93 5.28 13.01 0.04
C PRO A 93 4.56 13.90 -0.98
N ALA A 94 3.33 14.31 -0.69
CA ALA A 94 2.58 15.24 -1.55
C ALA A 94 3.14 16.67 -1.42
N LYS A 95 3.52 17.12 -0.22
CA LYS A 95 4.18 18.41 -0.01
C LYS A 95 5.49 18.49 -0.80
N LEU A 96 6.31 17.43 -0.79
CA LEU A 96 7.56 17.35 -1.56
C LEU A 96 7.34 17.46 -3.07
N ALA A 97 6.19 17.02 -3.59
CA ALA A 97 5.88 17.13 -5.00
C ALA A 97 5.96 18.59 -5.51
N HIS A 98 5.61 19.56 -4.68
CA HIS A 98 5.68 20.97 -5.02
C HIS A 98 7.11 21.44 -5.32
N SER A 99 8.09 21.00 -4.53
CA SER A 99 9.50 21.39 -4.73
C SER A 99 10.08 20.83 -6.02
N HIS A 100 9.83 19.56 -6.32
CA HIS A 100 10.30 18.92 -7.56
C HIS A 100 9.64 19.50 -8.81
N LEU A 101 8.33 19.80 -8.74
CA LEU A 101 7.62 20.44 -9.85
C LEU A 101 8.13 21.87 -10.08
N LYS A 102 8.38 22.62 -9.02
CA LYS A 102 8.97 23.97 -9.11
C LYS A 102 10.35 23.93 -9.77
N GLU A 103 11.23 23.03 -9.33
CA GLU A 103 12.55 22.81 -9.94
C GLU A 103 12.47 22.56 -11.46
N LEU A 104 11.66 21.58 -11.87
CA LEU A 104 11.51 21.24 -13.29
C LEU A 104 10.85 22.35 -14.10
N ASN A 105 9.90 23.08 -13.51
CA ASN A 105 9.23 24.21 -14.14
C ASN A 105 10.20 25.38 -14.42
N GLU A 106 11.22 25.55 -13.59
CA GLU A 106 12.24 26.57 -13.75
C GLU A 106 13.45 26.10 -14.57
N ASN A 107 13.64 24.81 -14.76
CA ASN A 107 14.81 24.26 -15.48
C ASN A 107 14.73 24.54 -17.00
N PRO A 108 15.64 25.34 -17.59
CA PRO A 108 15.59 25.73 -19.02
C PRO A 108 15.76 24.55 -20.00
N LYS A 109 16.27 23.40 -19.51
CA LYS A 109 16.47 22.20 -20.33
C LYS A 109 15.21 21.36 -20.49
N VAL A 110 14.17 21.60 -19.70
CA VAL A 110 12.91 20.86 -19.70
C VAL A 110 11.90 21.57 -20.60
N ASP A 111 11.27 20.86 -21.53
CA ASP A 111 10.24 21.40 -22.41
C ASP A 111 8.82 21.19 -21.82
N ARG A 112 8.60 20.09 -21.13
CA ARG A 112 7.34 19.70 -20.50
C ARG A 112 7.58 18.79 -19.31
N ILE A 113 6.61 18.67 -18.40
CA ILE A 113 6.74 17.88 -17.18
C ILE A 113 5.71 16.76 -17.22
N LEU A 114 6.12 15.53 -16.90
CA LEU A 114 5.22 14.37 -16.80
C LEU A 114 4.82 14.11 -15.35
N MET A 115 3.51 14.19 -15.07
CA MET A 115 2.92 13.82 -13.80
C MET A 115 1.61 13.06 -14.05
N PRO A 116 1.67 11.74 -14.35
CA PRO A 116 0.52 10.97 -14.77
C PRO A 116 -0.51 10.79 -13.64
N TYR A 117 -1.77 10.64 -14.01
CA TYR A 117 -2.82 10.14 -13.12
C TYR A 117 -2.82 8.62 -13.14
N VAL A 118 -2.12 8.00 -12.21
CA VAL A 118 -2.14 6.54 -12.09
C VAL A 118 -3.31 6.14 -11.21
N VAL A 119 -4.44 5.81 -11.84
CA VAL A 119 -5.67 5.43 -11.14
C VAL A 119 -5.59 4.00 -10.64
N TYR A 120 -5.14 3.08 -11.50
CA TYR A 120 -4.95 1.67 -11.17
C TYR A 120 -3.48 1.29 -11.33
N GLU A 121 -2.93 0.74 -10.28
CA GLU A 121 -1.58 0.21 -10.21
C GLU A 121 -1.53 -1.23 -10.72
N HIS A 122 -0.33 -1.74 -11.00
CA HIS A 122 -0.13 -3.16 -11.26
C HIS A 122 -0.76 -4.01 -10.17
N ASN A 123 -1.59 -4.96 -10.58
CA ASN A 123 -2.21 -5.90 -9.66
C ASN A 123 -1.43 -7.23 -9.67
N ASP A 124 -0.59 -7.43 -8.66
CA ASP A 124 0.21 -8.64 -8.49
C ASP A 124 -0.55 -9.80 -7.84
N ASP A 125 -1.86 -9.64 -7.63
CA ASP A 125 -2.74 -10.67 -7.08
C ASP A 125 -4.21 -10.52 -7.51
N PRO A 126 -4.51 -10.57 -8.82
CA PRO A 126 -5.84 -10.28 -9.34
C PRO A 126 -6.93 -11.28 -8.89
N LYS A 127 -6.52 -12.49 -8.47
CA LYS A 127 -7.46 -13.51 -7.99
C LYS A 127 -8.02 -13.22 -6.60
N ASN A 128 -7.29 -12.48 -5.77
CA ASN A 128 -7.60 -12.30 -4.35
C ASN A 128 -7.82 -10.83 -3.95
N THR A 129 -7.76 -9.92 -4.92
CA THR A 129 -7.99 -8.48 -4.72
C THR A 129 -9.16 -8.01 -5.57
N LEU A 130 -9.97 -7.12 -5.02
CA LEU A 130 -11.09 -6.55 -5.77
C LEU A 130 -10.60 -5.55 -6.82
N ASN A 131 -9.62 -4.73 -6.44
CA ASN A 131 -9.06 -3.68 -7.27
C ASN A 131 -7.61 -3.39 -6.87
N SER A 132 -6.95 -2.54 -7.66
CA SER A 132 -5.60 -2.04 -7.42
C SER A 132 -5.52 -0.51 -7.51
N PHE A 133 -6.47 0.17 -6.87
CA PHE A 133 -6.49 1.63 -6.85
C PHE A 133 -5.24 2.22 -6.18
N ASN A 134 -4.82 3.36 -6.69
CA ASN A 134 -3.94 4.26 -5.95
C ASN A 134 -4.74 5.17 -5.01
N CYS A 135 -4.07 5.88 -4.12
CA CYS A 135 -4.71 6.91 -3.31
C CYS A 135 -5.03 8.16 -4.16
N PRO A 136 -5.99 9.00 -3.75
CA PRO A 136 -6.37 10.21 -4.50
C PRO A 136 -5.20 11.18 -4.77
N VAL A 137 -4.19 11.22 -3.89
CA VAL A 137 -2.99 12.05 -4.10
C VAL A 137 -2.22 11.56 -5.33
N VAL A 138 -2.01 10.26 -5.48
CA VAL A 138 -1.31 9.71 -6.64
C VAL A 138 -2.13 9.89 -7.92
N SER A 139 -3.45 9.73 -7.84
CA SER A 139 -4.32 9.74 -9.02
C SER A 139 -4.85 11.12 -9.43
N GLY A 140 -4.54 12.21 -8.69
CA GLY A 140 -5.13 13.50 -9.01
C GLY A 140 -4.41 14.76 -8.48
N TYR A 141 -3.31 14.62 -7.77
CA TYR A 141 -2.67 15.76 -7.08
C TYR A 141 -2.04 16.78 -8.04
N SER A 142 -1.76 16.40 -9.27
CA SER A 142 -1.25 17.33 -10.30
C SER A 142 -2.18 18.54 -10.55
N ASP A 143 -3.50 18.38 -10.42
CA ASP A 143 -4.44 19.51 -10.58
C ASP A 143 -4.35 20.50 -9.42
N VAL A 144 -4.11 20.01 -8.21
CA VAL A 144 -3.83 20.87 -7.05
C VAL A 144 -2.57 21.69 -7.30
N ILE A 145 -1.49 21.03 -7.74
CA ILE A 145 -0.22 21.72 -8.02
C ILE A 145 -0.37 22.73 -9.16
N LYS A 146 -1.07 22.38 -10.25
CA LYS A 146 -1.36 23.29 -11.37
C LYS A 146 -2.10 24.57 -10.92
N SER A 147 -2.92 24.49 -9.87
CA SER A 147 -3.69 25.64 -9.39
C SER A 147 -2.86 26.63 -8.56
N VAL A 148 -1.69 26.22 -8.04
CA VAL A 148 -0.90 27.02 -7.10
C VAL A 148 0.48 27.41 -7.60
N ILE A 149 1.03 26.72 -8.59
CA ILE A 149 2.34 27.04 -9.19
C ILE A 149 2.12 27.85 -10.47
N ASN A 150 2.86 28.96 -10.61
CA ASN A 150 2.91 29.69 -11.87
C ASN A 150 3.67 28.86 -12.93
N LEU A 151 2.92 28.20 -13.82
CA LEU A 151 3.46 27.27 -14.79
C LEU A 151 4.10 28.00 -15.96
N LYS A 152 5.41 27.78 -16.17
CA LYS A 152 6.17 28.18 -17.36
C LYS A 152 6.17 27.09 -18.43
N LYS A 153 5.77 25.87 -18.07
CA LYS A 153 5.81 24.67 -18.92
C LYS A 153 4.54 23.84 -18.76
N PRO A 154 4.10 23.15 -19.83
CA PRO A 154 2.95 22.26 -19.73
C PRO A 154 3.27 21.07 -18.80
N ILE A 155 2.28 20.70 -17.98
CA ILE A 155 2.31 19.46 -17.19
C ILE A 155 1.41 18.45 -17.90
N ASP A 156 2.00 17.35 -18.34
CA ASP A 156 1.32 16.21 -18.94
C ASP A 156 0.75 15.32 -17.86
N THR A 157 -0.52 15.04 -17.93
CA THR A 157 -1.25 14.22 -16.96
C THR A 157 -2.03 13.10 -17.65
N PRO A 158 -1.36 12.20 -18.40
CA PRO A 158 -2.07 11.07 -18.99
C PRO A 158 -2.69 10.20 -17.90
N VAL A 159 -3.93 9.78 -18.13
CA VAL A 159 -4.63 8.84 -17.22
C VAL A 159 -4.13 7.43 -17.51
N ILE A 160 -3.65 6.74 -16.51
CA ILE A 160 -2.96 5.44 -16.64
C ILE A 160 -3.67 4.36 -15.81
N ASN A 161 -3.83 3.21 -16.43
CA ASN A 161 -4.34 1.99 -15.82
C ASN A 161 -3.34 0.85 -16.06
N PHE A 162 -2.48 0.58 -15.08
CA PHE A 162 -1.51 -0.52 -15.14
C PHE A 162 -2.15 -1.90 -14.93
N ALA A 163 -3.37 -1.97 -14.41
CA ALA A 163 -4.03 -3.26 -14.18
C ALA A 163 -4.62 -3.89 -15.45
N GLN A 164 -4.79 -3.11 -16.52
CA GLN A 164 -5.44 -3.58 -17.76
C GLN A 164 -4.55 -3.35 -18.99
N PRO A 165 -3.92 -4.40 -19.54
CA PRO A 165 -2.95 -4.28 -20.65
C PRO A 165 -3.47 -3.52 -21.86
N LYS A 166 -4.70 -3.80 -22.33
CA LYS A 166 -5.30 -3.13 -23.49
C LYS A 166 -5.59 -1.65 -23.24
N ALA A 167 -6.01 -1.30 -22.03
CA ALA A 167 -6.25 0.09 -21.65
C ALA A 167 -4.91 0.84 -21.60
N LEU A 168 -3.89 0.25 -20.98
CA LEU A 168 -2.55 0.81 -20.90
C LEU A 168 -1.95 1.06 -22.30
N GLU A 169 -2.03 0.07 -23.22
CA GLU A 169 -1.55 0.23 -24.60
C GLU A 169 -2.20 1.42 -25.29
N LYS A 170 -3.52 1.56 -25.17
CA LYS A 170 -4.25 2.67 -25.74
C LYS A 170 -3.79 4.01 -25.14
N GLN A 171 -3.78 4.12 -23.82
CA GLN A 171 -3.43 5.33 -23.08
C GLN A 171 -2.01 5.81 -23.40
N ILE A 172 -1.04 4.90 -23.40
CA ILE A 172 0.36 5.20 -23.75
C ILE A 172 0.50 5.59 -25.21
N THR A 173 -0.18 4.87 -26.12
CA THR A 173 -0.15 5.21 -27.57
C THR A 173 -0.75 6.60 -27.82
N ASP A 174 -1.87 6.93 -27.18
CA ASP A 174 -2.54 8.22 -27.32
C ASP A 174 -1.66 9.36 -26.75
N TYR A 175 -1.01 9.14 -25.60
CA TYR A 175 -0.07 10.11 -25.02
C TYR A 175 1.15 10.35 -25.92
N LEU A 176 1.85 9.30 -26.34
CA LEU A 176 3.03 9.42 -27.19
C LEU A 176 2.71 10.01 -28.58
N LYS A 177 1.50 9.76 -29.10
CA LYS A 177 1.02 10.39 -30.34
C LYS A 177 0.94 11.91 -30.22
N GLN A 178 0.51 12.45 -29.06
CA GLN A 178 0.50 13.90 -28.80
C GLN A 178 1.91 14.50 -28.84
N LEU A 179 2.94 13.68 -28.55
CA LEU A 179 4.35 14.04 -28.61
C LEU A 179 4.98 13.79 -29.99
N GLY A 180 4.18 13.47 -31.01
CA GLY A 180 4.65 13.25 -32.38
C GLY A 180 5.23 11.86 -32.65
N VAL A 181 5.10 10.90 -31.71
CA VAL A 181 5.62 9.54 -31.86
C VAL A 181 4.66 8.68 -32.68
N SER A 182 5.18 7.88 -33.62
CA SER A 182 4.35 6.96 -34.41
C SER A 182 3.75 5.85 -33.56
N LYS A 183 2.56 5.34 -33.95
CA LYS A 183 1.92 4.23 -33.25
C LYS A 183 2.80 2.98 -33.16
N LYS A 184 3.57 2.71 -34.23
CA LYS A 184 4.50 1.57 -34.28
C LYS A 184 5.62 1.72 -33.25
N THR A 185 6.22 2.90 -33.17
CA THR A 185 7.28 3.23 -32.19
C THR A 185 6.71 3.22 -30.77
N ALA A 186 5.51 3.79 -30.54
CA ALA A 186 4.87 3.80 -29.24
C ALA A 186 4.64 2.38 -28.68
N ARG A 187 4.20 1.43 -29.51
CA ARG A 187 4.04 0.01 -29.10
C ARG A 187 5.37 -0.65 -28.76
N LYS A 188 6.42 -0.41 -29.55
CA LYS A 188 7.76 -0.92 -29.25
C LYS A 188 8.30 -0.31 -27.95
N ALA A 189 8.14 1.00 -27.76
CA ALA A 189 8.55 1.70 -26.54
C ALA A 189 7.80 1.20 -25.31
N LEU A 190 6.50 0.91 -25.42
CA LEU A 190 5.73 0.31 -24.34
C LEU A 190 6.27 -1.07 -23.95
N ARG A 191 6.65 -1.90 -24.93
CA ARG A 191 7.27 -3.21 -24.64
C ARG A 191 8.58 -3.07 -23.88
N GLU A 192 9.43 -2.13 -24.28
CA GLU A 192 10.67 -1.80 -23.56
C GLU A 192 10.42 -1.32 -22.14
N ALA A 193 9.40 -0.48 -21.95
CA ALA A 193 9.01 0.04 -20.63
C ALA A 193 8.53 -1.05 -19.69
N LEU A 194 7.65 -1.92 -20.16
CA LEU A 194 7.15 -3.07 -19.38
C LEU A 194 8.29 -4.02 -19.00
N TYR A 195 9.22 -4.25 -19.93
CA TYR A 195 10.39 -5.07 -19.66
C TYR A 195 11.29 -4.46 -18.58
N ALA A 196 11.60 -3.17 -18.70
CA ALA A 196 12.43 -2.46 -17.71
C ALA A 196 11.81 -2.49 -16.31
N GLN A 197 10.48 -2.38 -16.23
CA GLN A 197 9.73 -2.49 -14.96
C GLN A 197 9.76 -3.91 -14.41
N ALA A 198 9.64 -4.94 -15.26
CA ALA A 198 9.70 -6.33 -14.86
C ALA A 198 11.08 -6.70 -14.29
N VAL A 199 12.15 -6.27 -14.97
CA VAL A 199 13.54 -6.48 -14.51
C VAL A 199 13.77 -5.81 -13.15
N TYR A 200 13.32 -4.55 -13.00
CA TYR A 200 13.40 -3.84 -11.73
C TYR A 200 12.72 -4.61 -10.59
N ALA A 201 11.48 -5.03 -10.78
CA ALA A 201 10.73 -5.75 -9.75
C ALA A 201 11.37 -7.10 -9.39
N ALA A 202 11.87 -7.84 -10.39
CA ALA A 202 12.55 -9.11 -10.19
C ALA A 202 13.85 -8.94 -9.40
N GLU A 203 14.65 -7.92 -9.73
CA GLU A 203 15.94 -7.68 -9.10
C GLU A 203 15.79 -7.24 -7.64
N ILE A 204 14.83 -6.38 -7.31
CA ILE A 204 14.55 -5.99 -5.92
C ILE A 204 14.12 -7.21 -5.09
N LYS A 205 13.23 -8.05 -5.62
CA LYS A 205 12.81 -9.28 -4.95
C LYS A 205 13.99 -10.22 -4.70
N LYS A 206 14.81 -10.44 -5.72
CA LYS A 206 16.03 -11.26 -5.63
C LYS A 206 16.99 -10.76 -4.55
N GLN A 207 17.28 -9.45 -4.54
CA GLN A 207 18.17 -8.84 -3.53
C GLN A 207 17.60 -8.97 -2.10
N GLY A 208 16.28 -8.84 -1.93
CA GLY A 208 15.63 -9.12 -0.65
C GLY A 208 15.88 -10.54 -0.15
N TRP A 209 15.75 -11.53 -1.03
CA TRP A 209 16.06 -12.93 -0.71
C TRP A 209 17.55 -13.17 -0.44
N GLU A 210 18.45 -12.53 -1.17
CA GLU A 210 19.90 -12.63 -0.93
C GLU A 210 20.28 -12.04 0.43
N ILE A 211 19.66 -10.94 0.86
CA ILE A 211 19.85 -10.37 2.20
C ILE A 211 19.42 -11.39 3.27
N LEU A 212 18.27 -12.02 3.12
CA LEU A 212 17.78 -13.03 4.06
C LEU A 212 18.69 -14.25 4.14
N LYS A 213 19.16 -14.76 2.99
CA LYS A 213 20.02 -15.96 2.92
C LYS A 213 21.42 -15.70 3.44
N SER A 214 21.95 -14.51 3.26
CA SER A 214 23.36 -14.19 3.53
C SER A 214 23.69 -13.96 5.00
N ASN A 215 22.70 -13.72 5.86
CA ASN A 215 22.93 -13.38 7.26
C ASN A 215 21.83 -13.97 8.16
N LYS A 216 22.23 -14.80 9.12
CA LYS A 216 21.34 -15.35 10.17
C LYS A 216 21.01 -14.33 11.28
N GLY A 217 21.29 -13.04 11.07
CA GLY A 217 21.04 -11.96 12.02
C GLY A 217 19.56 -11.57 12.12
N LEU A 218 19.31 -10.56 12.93
CA LEU A 218 18.00 -9.91 13.00
C LEU A 218 17.73 -9.18 11.68
N THR A 219 16.55 -9.37 11.13
CA THR A 219 16.08 -8.71 9.90
C THR A 219 14.76 -7.99 10.16
N ILE A 220 14.68 -6.73 9.80
CA ILE A 220 13.45 -5.96 9.81
C ILE A 220 12.90 -5.90 8.38
N LEU A 221 11.67 -6.41 8.19
CA LEU A 221 10.85 -6.09 7.03
C LEU A 221 10.23 -4.72 7.29
N LEU A 222 10.80 -3.69 6.68
CA LEU A 222 10.36 -2.31 6.79
C LEU A 222 9.39 -2.03 5.65
N ALA A 223 8.09 -2.18 5.89
CA ALA A 223 7.06 -2.05 4.88
C ALA A 223 6.55 -0.62 4.78
N GLY A 224 6.31 -0.17 3.56
CA GLY A 224 5.78 1.16 3.31
C GLY A 224 5.24 1.31 1.89
N ARG A 225 5.03 2.53 1.49
CA ARG A 225 4.68 2.88 0.11
C ARG A 225 5.93 3.15 -0.70
N PRO A 226 5.87 3.10 -2.04
CA PRO A 226 7.05 3.31 -2.88
C PRO A 226 7.86 4.56 -2.54
N TYR A 227 7.21 5.67 -2.27
CA TYR A 227 7.88 6.94 -1.93
C TYR A 227 8.63 6.92 -0.59
N HIS A 228 8.40 5.91 0.29
CA HIS A 228 9.25 5.71 1.46
C HIS A 228 10.67 5.20 1.10
N THR A 229 10.94 4.99 -0.18
CA THR A 229 12.31 4.76 -0.68
C THR A 229 13.14 6.05 -0.65
N ASP A 230 12.50 7.23 -0.66
CA ASP A 230 13.19 8.52 -0.53
C ASP A 230 13.87 8.67 0.84
N PRO A 231 15.20 8.93 0.88
CA PRO A 231 15.92 9.10 2.15
C PRO A 231 15.41 10.26 3.00
N LEU A 232 14.90 11.34 2.38
CA LEU A 232 14.33 12.47 3.12
C LEU A 232 13.00 12.09 3.74
N ILE A 233 12.09 11.46 2.98
CA ILE A 233 10.77 11.05 3.46
C ILE A 233 10.91 10.07 4.62
N GLN A 234 11.79 9.08 4.54
CA GLN A 234 12.00 8.12 5.62
C GLN A 234 12.93 8.62 6.74
N HIS A 235 13.43 9.85 6.69
CA HIS A 235 14.42 10.38 7.63
C HIS A 235 15.64 9.46 7.83
N LYS A 236 16.11 8.81 6.78
CA LYS A 236 17.19 7.80 6.78
C LYS A 236 16.96 6.66 7.77
N LEU A 237 15.70 6.28 7.99
CA LEU A 237 15.30 5.24 8.95
C LEU A 237 15.95 3.90 8.62
N SER A 238 15.91 3.47 7.35
CA SER A 238 16.51 2.21 6.91
C SER A 238 18.02 2.17 7.13
N GLU A 239 18.72 3.27 6.86
CA GLU A 239 20.15 3.42 7.13
C GLU A 239 20.44 3.36 8.65
N MET A 240 19.60 3.99 9.46
CA MET A 240 19.72 3.97 10.91
C MET A 240 19.59 2.54 11.46
N ILE A 241 18.63 1.75 10.98
CA ILE A 241 18.45 0.35 11.36
C ILE A 241 19.66 -0.47 10.96
N ALA A 242 20.15 -0.31 9.72
CA ALA A 242 21.33 -1.01 9.22
C ALA A 242 22.60 -0.68 10.03
N ASN A 243 22.78 0.59 10.42
CA ASN A 243 23.90 1.03 11.26
C ASN A 243 23.90 0.41 12.67
N LEU A 244 22.75 -0.12 13.13
CA LEU A 244 22.63 -0.88 14.38
C LEU A 244 22.91 -2.39 14.20
N GLY A 245 23.40 -2.80 13.01
CA GLY A 245 23.74 -4.18 12.69
C GLY A 245 22.55 -5.07 12.33
N VAL A 246 21.42 -4.48 11.97
CA VAL A 246 20.17 -5.18 11.61
C VAL A 246 19.96 -5.10 10.10
N ASN A 247 19.60 -6.21 9.46
CA ASN A 247 19.27 -6.20 8.04
C ASN A 247 17.90 -5.56 7.80
N VAL A 248 17.75 -4.87 6.66
CA VAL A 248 16.51 -4.23 6.23
C VAL A 248 16.12 -4.78 4.88
N ILE A 249 14.90 -5.31 4.79
CA ILE A 249 14.24 -5.72 3.55
C ILE A 249 12.93 -4.95 3.39
N SER A 250 12.38 -4.90 2.18
CA SER A 250 11.11 -4.21 1.88
C SER A 250 9.96 -5.19 1.64
N GLU A 251 8.75 -4.66 1.52
CA GLU A 251 7.53 -5.40 1.18
C GLU A 251 7.61 -6.13 -0.16
N ASP A 252 8.54 -5.74 -1.03
CA ASP A 252 8.70 -6.34 -2.37
C ASP A 252 9.03 -7.84 -2.31
N ILE A 253 9.59 -8.32 -1.21
CA ILE A 253 9.92 -9.74 -1.03
C ILE A 253 8.68 -10.66 -1.12
N ALA A 254 7.52 -10.16 -0.72
CA ALA A 254 6.26 -10.90 -0.71
C ALA A 254 5.40 -10.68 -1.99
N ARG A 255 5.88 -9.89 -2.95
CA ARG A 255 5.12 -9.58 -4.18
C ARG A 255 4.97 -10.80 -5.08
N GLY A 256 3.82 -10.85 -5.77
CA GLY A 256 3.56 -11.81 -6.84
C GLY A 256 4.26 -11.45 -8.15
N ASN A 257 3.87 -12.12 -9.23
CA ASN A 257 4.33 -11.78 -10.58
C ASN A 257 3.52 -10.60 -11.12
N LEU A 258 4.17 -9.45 -11.32
CA LEU A 258 3.54 -8.20 -11.78
C LEU A 258 2.98 -8.28 -13.19
N PHE A 259 3.49 -9.17 -14.01
CA PHE A 259 3.25 -9.18 -15.45
C PHE A 259 2.60 -10.46 -15.96
N ALA A 260 2.00 -11.25 -15.07
CA ALA A 260 1.26 -12.46 -15.45
C ALA A 260 0.16 -12.18 -16.49
N ASP A 261 -0.44 -10.99 -16.47
CA ASP A 261 -1.50 -10.57 -17.41
C ASP A 261 -0.96 -9.92 -18.70
N PHE A 262 0.36 -9.71 -18.81
CA PHE A 262 1.02 -9.06 -19.96
C PHE A 262 1.64 -10.04 -20.96
N LYS A 263 1.12 -11.25 -21.05
CA LYS A 263 1.62 -12.33 -21.95
C LYS A 263 1.69 -11.90 -23.42
N ASP A 264 0.74 -11.08 -23.88
CA ASP A 264 0.69 -10.57 -25.28
C ASP A 264 1.91 -9.69 -25.65
N PHE A 265 2.66 -9.22 -24.67
CA PHE A 265 3.87 -8.40 -24.89
C PHE A 265 5.16 -9.22 -25.04
N ASN A 266 5.11 -10.54 -24.85
CA ASN A 266 6.24 -11.46 -25.08
C ASN A 266 7.54 -11.03 -24.37
N LEU A 267 7.43 -10.65 -23.09
CA LEU A 267 8.57 -10.15 -22.31
C LEU A 267 9.65 -11.21 -22.08
N GLU A 268 9.28 -12.49 -22.05
CA GLU A 268 10.21 -13.62 -21.93
C GLU A 268 11.13 -13.75 -23.14
N ASN A 269 10.59 -13.53 -24.35
CA ASN A 269 11.41 -13.55 -25.57
C ASN A 269 12.40 -12.38 -25.59
N LEU A 270 12.01 -11.21 -25.06
CA LEU A 270 12.90 -10.07 -24.95
C LEU A 270 14.03 -10.32 -23.95
N ALA A 271 13.74 -11.03 -22.86
CA ALA A 271 14.73 -11.48 -21.88
C ALA A 271 15.74 -12.47 -22.51
N ALA A 272 15.26 -13.43 -23.29
CA ALA A 272 16.10 -14.39 -23.99
C ALA A 272 17.02 -13.72 -25.02
N GLU A 273 16.48 -12.76 -25.81
CA GLU A 273 17.26 -11.95 -26.77
C GLU A 273 18.41 -11.18 -26.11
N ARG A 274 18.27 -10.82 -24.82
CA ARG A 274 19.23 -10.02 -24.04
C ARG A 274 20.15 -10.84 -23.13
N ASN A 275 20.02 -12.18 -23.12
CA ASN A 275 20.72 -13.07 -22.20
C ASN A 275 20.56 -12.68 -20.70
N GLU A 276 19.44 -12.06 -20.34
CA GLU A 276 19.16 -11.62 -18.98
C GLU A 276 18.42 -12.73 -18.19
N ALA A 277 19.14 -13.42 -17.33
CA ALA A 277 18.59 -14.50 -16.48
C ALA A 277 17.59 -14.01 -15.41
N ALA A 278 17.46 -12.71 -15.21
CA ALA A 278 16.65 -12.14 -14.14
C ALA A 278 15.15 -12.47 -14.24
N LEU A 279 14.61 -12.60 -15.45
CA LEU A 279 13.20 -12.98 -15.67
C LEU A 279 12.98 -14.49 -15.73
N ALA A 280 13.99 -15.27 -16.18
CA ALA A 280 13.91 -16.73 -16.26
C ALA A 280 13.86 -17.41 -14.88
N SER A 281 14.34 -16.72 -13.83
CA SER A 281 14.33 -17.23 -12.46
C SER A 281 13.04 -16.96 -11.68
N GLN A 282 12.04 -16.28 -12.26
CA GLN A 282 10.79 -15.98 -11.56
C GLN A 282 9.92 -17.22 -11.32
N ASP A 283 10.05 -18.27 -12.12
CA ASP A 283 9.26 -19.50 -12.00
C ASP A 283 9.71 -20.42 -10.85
N ASN A 284 10.94 -20.27 -10.34
CA ASN A 284 11.51 -21.15 -9.31
C ASN A 284 11.54 -20.56 -7.90
N ASN A 285 11.23 -19.28 -7.70
CA ASN A 285 11.07 -18.72 -6.38
C ASN A 285 9.57 -18.69 -6.08
N GLU A 286 9.15 -19.63 -5.24
CA GLU A 286 7.82 -19.80 -4.66
C GLU A 286 7.05 -18.47 -4.61
N ALA A 287 6.11 -18.29 -5.55
CA ALA A 287 5.15 -17.21 -5.44
C ALA A 287 4.47 -17.39 -4.10
N TYR A 288 4.72 -16.48 -3.15
CA TYR A 288 4.07 -16.53 -1.86
C TYR A 288 2.55 -16.40 -2.08
N ASN A 289 1.86 -17.54 -2.00
CA ASN A 289 0.44 -17.67 -2.32
C ASN A 289 -0.46 -17.50 -1.09
N CYS A 290 0.11 -17.35 0.11
CA CYS A 290 -0.70 -17.13 1.28
C CYS A 290 -1.37 -15.76 1.23
N GLN A 291 -2.67 -15.75 1.48
CA GLN A 291 -3.47 -14.53 1.49
C GLN A 291 -3.82 -14.18 2.93
N PRO A 292 -3.54 -12.94 3.36
CA PRO A 292 -3.96 -12.51 4.67
C PRO A 292 -5.48 -12.56 4.77
N GLU A 293 -5.99 -13.25 5.79
CA GLU A 293 -7.39 -13.15 6.18
C GLU A 293 -7.61 -11.79 6.82
N THR A 294 -8.45 -10.96 6.20
CA THR A 294 -8.79 -9.61 6.66
C THR A 294 -10.27 -9.35 6.55
N TYR A 295 -10.79 -8.44 7.38
CA TYR A 295 -12.16 -7.96 7.24
C TYR A 295 -12.32 -6.92 6.14
N LEU A 296 -11.22 -6.34 5.68
CA LEU A 296 -11.20 -5.29 4.68
C LEU A 296 -11.32 -5.84 3.25
N VAL A 297 -11.94 -5.03 2.40
CA VAL A 297 -11.92 -5.22 0.96
C VAL A 297 -10.55 -4.80 0.43
N LYS A 298 -9.87 -5.71 -0.25
CA LYS A 298 -8.54 -5.48 -0.83
C LYS A 298 -8.66 -4.72 -2.15
N GLN A 299 -8.75 -3.39 -2.06
CA GLN A 299 -8.98 -2.52 -3.23
C GLN A 299 -7.84 -1.57 -3.57
N TRP A 300 -6.88 -1.35 -2.66
CA TRP A 300 -5.75 -0.45 -2.90
C TRP A 300 -4.46 -1.24 -3.08
N ALA A 301 -3.74 -0.96 -4.15
CA ALA A 301 -2.53 -1.70 -4.52
C ALA A 301 -1.50 -1.80 -3.40
N TYR A 302 -1.06 -0.65 -2.88
CA TYR A 302 0.01 -0.64 -1.89
C TYR A 302 -0.41 -1.18 -0.52
N MET A 303 -1.67 -0.97 -0.11
CA MET A 303 -2.18 -1.58 1.12
C MET A 303 -2.25 -3.10 1.00
N ASN A 304 -2.69 -3.61 -0.16
CA ASN A 304 -2.71 -5.05 -0.42
C ASN A 304 -1.29 -5.65 -0.31
N ARG A 305 -0.27 -4.96 -0.84
CA ARG A 305 1.14 -5.37 -0.74
C ARG A 305 1.63 -5.37 0.71
N ILE A 306 1.33 -4.32 1.48
CA ILE A 306 1.72 -4.21 2.89
C ILE A 306 1.05 -5.31 3.72
N LEU A 307 -0.24 -5.59 3.51
CA LEU A 307 -0.96 -6.69 4.18
C LEU A 307 -0.33 -8.05 3.85
N LYS A 308 -0.02 -8.30 2.58
CA LYS A 308 0.64 -9.54 2.13
C LYS A 308 2.03 -9.70 2.73
N ALA A 309 2.80 -8.61 2.79
CA ALA A 309 4.12 -8.59 3.42
C ALA A 309 4.04 -8.81 4.94
N ALA A 310 3.01 -8.28 5.60
CA ALA A 310 2.75 -8.52 7.01
C ALA A 310 2.45 -10.00 7.29
N GLN A 311 1.59 -10.62 6.49
CA GLN A 311 1.29 -12.05 6.61
C GLN A 311 2.55 -12.89 6.37
N TRP A 312 3.31 -12.56 5.31
CA TRP A 312 4.56 -13.24 5.01
C TRP A 312 5.55 -13.16 6.19
N ALA A 313 5.76 -11.97 6.75
CA ALA A 313 6.66 -11.77 7.89
C ALA A 313 6.16 -12.47 9.16
N ALA A 314 4.84 -12.56 9.34
CA ALA A 314 4.25 -13.27 10.48
C ALA A 314 4.54 -14.77 10.44
N GLU A 315 4.63 -15.36 9.26
CA GLU A 315 4.92 -16.79 9.04
C GLU A 315 6.42 -17.13 9.08
N GLN A 316 7.31 -16.10 9.02
CA GLN A 316 8.75 -16.34 9.12
C GLN A 316 9.18 -16.69 10.56
N GLY A 317 10.44 -17.13 10.72
CA GLY A 317 11.04 -17.38 12.03
C GLY A 317 11.20 -16.13 12.91
N ASP A 318 11.75 -16.32 14.11
CA ASP A 318 11.93 -15.25 15.11
C ASP A 318 12.99 -14.20 14.68
N GLU A 319 13.70 -14.43 13.59
CA GLU A 319 14.69 -13.50 13.02
C GLU A 319 14.09 -12.40 12.13
N VAL A 320 12.84 -12.57 11.66
CA VAL A 320 12.18 -11.58 10.80
C VAL A 320 11.08 -10.86 11.57
N HIS A 321 11.17 -9.54 11.63
CA HIS A 321 10.20 -8.69 12.31
C HIS A 321 9.61 -7.66 11.34
N PHE A 322 8.30 -7.46 11.45
CA PHE A 322 7.55 -6.53 10.62
C PHE A 322 7.46 -5.14 11.28
N VAL A 323 7.82 -4.12 10.52
CA VAL A 323 7.68 -2.71 10.90
C VAL A 323 7.01 -1.97 9.75
N GLN A 324 5.91 -1.27 10.04
CA GLN A 324 5.23 -0.45 9.05
C GLN A 324 5.66 1.01 9.15
N MET A 325 6.03 1.59 8.02
CA MET A 325 6.10 3.05 7.85
C MET A 325 4.76 3.58 7.34
N THR A 326 4.31 4.70 7.85
CA THR A 326 3.13 5.42 7.36
C THR A 326 3.34 6.91 7.49
N SER A 327 2.76 7.69 6.58
CA SER A 327 2.72 9.14 6.69
C SER A 327 1.59 9.58 7.63
N PHE A 328 1.80 10.67 8.36
CA PHE A 328 0.75 11.25 9.18
C PHE A 328 -0.47 11.61 8.33
N GLY A 329 -1.67 11.34 8.81
CA GLY A 329 -2.91 11.58 8.07
C GLY A 329 -3.15 10.67 6.85
N CYS A 330 -2.35 9.62 6.64
CA CYS A 330 -2.57 8.67 5.55
C CYS A 330 -3.85 7.86 5.77
N GLY A 331 -4.93 8.29 5.15
CA GLY A 331 -6.24 7.68 5.32
C GLY A 331 -6.32 6.20 4.91
N PRO A 332 -5.83 5.78 3.74
CA PRO A 332 -5.84 4.36 3.39
C PRO A 332 -5.01 3.48 4.35
N ASP A 333 -3.83 3.93 4.79
CA ASP A 333 -3.01 3.17 5.73
C ASP A 333 -3.69 3.00 7.10
N SER A 334 -4.50 3.97 7.53
CA SER A 334 -5.23 3.88 8.81
C SER A 334 -6.16 2.67 8.88
N PHE A 335 -6.70 2.23 7.76
CA PHE A 335 -7.58 1.07 7.70
C PHE A 335 -6.84 -0.26 7.88
N ILE A 336 -5.60 -0.37 7.40
CA ILE A 336 -4.86 -1.63 7.47
C ILE A 336 -4.11 -1.84 8.80
N GLN A 337 -3.90 -0.80 9.59
CA GLN A 337 -3.12 -0.89 10.84
C GLN A 337 -3.68 -1.92 11.81
N ASP A 338 -4.99 -1.93 11.98
CA ASP A 338 -5.66 -2.86 12.87
C ASP A 338 -5.66 -4.29 12.33
N GLU A 339 -5.79 -4.46 11.00
CA GLU A 339 -5.69 -5.77 10.36
C GLU A 339 -4.28 -6.36 10.52
N ILE A 340 -3.25 -5.54 10.33
CA ILE A 340 -1.86 -5.96 10.53
C ILE A 340 -1.62 -6.34 11.99
N ARG A 341 -2.16 -5.56 12.93
CA ARG A 341 -2.05 -5.89 14.36
C ARG A 341 -2.66 -7.25 14.66
N ASP A 342 -3.81 -7.55 14.08
CA ASP A 342 -4.49 -8.83 14.25
C ASP A 342 -3.72 -9.99 13.57
N ILE A 343 -3.15 -9.77 12.38
CA ILE A 343 -2.26 -10.73 11.71
C ILE A 343 -1.07 -11.07 12.63
N MET A 344 -0.36 -10.05 13.11
CA MET A 344 0.81 -10.25 13.98
C MET A 344 0.43 -10.95 15.30
N LYS A 345 -0.68 -10.55 15.91
CA LYS A 345 -1.18 -11.15 17.15
C LYS A 345 -1.50 -12.63 16.98
N ARG A 346 -2.14 -13.05 15.88
CA ARG A 346 -2.43 -14.48 15.60
C ARG A 346 -1.16 -15.33 15.51
N HIS A 347 -0.03 -14.74 15.12
CA HIS A 347 1.27 -15.41 15.02
C HIS A 347 2.19 -15.14 16.21
N ASN A 348 1.67 -14.53 17.29
CA ASN A 348 2.45 -14.15 18.49
C ASN A 348 3.69 -13.29 18.17
N LYS A 349 3.57 -12.40 17.18
CA LYS A 349 4.64 -11.47 16.77
C LYS A 349 4.29 -10.02 17.15
N PRO A 350 5.29 -9.20 17.51
CA PRO A 350 5.07 -7.78 17.76
C PRO A 350 4.76 -7.03 16.47
N PHE A 351 3.94 -6.01 16.58
CA PHE A 351 3.67 -5.03 15.52
C PHE A 351 4.22 -3.65 15.91
N THR A 352 5.04 -3.08 15.05
CA THR A 352 5.56 -1.71 15.24
C THR A 352 5.13 -0.82 14.08
N LEU A 353 4.47 0.29 14.42
CA LEU A 353 4.09 1.34 13.49
C LEU A 353 4.97 2.56 13.70
N LEU A 354 5.65 3.02 12.65
CA LEU A 354 6.44 4.24 12.64
C LEU A 354 5.77 5.28 11.76
N LYS A 355 5.30 6.36 12.39
CA LYS A 355 4.72 7.52 11.70
C LYS A 355 5.83 8.47 11.31
N ILE A 356 5.84 8.85 10.05
CA ILE A 356 6.86 9.70 9.43
C ILE A 356 6.16 10.92 8.85
N ASP A 357 6.68 12.10 9.17
CA ASP A 357 6.15 13.37 8.72
C ASP A 357 7.27 14.39 8.50
N ASP A 358 6.96 15.52 7.85
CA ASP A 358 7.90 16.62 7.62
C ASP A 358 8.48 17.21 8.92
N VAL A 359 7.70 17.23 9.99
CA VAL A 359 8.05 17.76 11.32
C VAL A 359 8.51 16.65 12.29
N SER A 360 8.82 15.45 11.79
CA SER A 360 9.17 14.34 12.67
C SER A 360 10.39 14.62 13.52
N ASN A 361 10.25 14.40 14.83
CA ASN A 361 11.38 14.46 15.75
C ASN A 361 12.29 13.23 15.54
N ILE A 362 13.36 13.42 14.77
CA ILE A 362 14.33 12.36 14.44
C ILE A 362 14.90 11.71 15.72
N GLY A 363 15.04 12.46 16.81
CA GLY A 363 15.51 11.93 18.10
C GLY A 363 14.54 10.90 18.67
N SER A 364 13.23 11.20 18.67
CA SER A 364 12.20 10.28 19.12
C SER A 364 12.14 9.01 18.24
N LEU A 365 12.24 9.17 16.93
CA LEU A 365 12.28 8.06 15.99
C LEU A 365 13.49 7.14 16.27
N LYS A 366 14.68 7.73 16.48
CA LYS A 366 15.90 7.00 16.85
C LYS A 366 15.75 6.20 18.15
N LEU A 367 15.15 6.79 19.17
CA LEU A 367 14.91 6.13 20.45
C LEU A 367 13.95 4.93 20.27
N ARG A 368 12.84 5.12 19.55
CA ARG A 368 11.86 4.04 19.28
C ARG A 368 12.49 2.87 18.54
N VAL A 369 13.30 3.15 17.51
CA VAL A 369 14.02 2.12 16.74
C VAL A 369 15.03 1.38 17.60
N ARG A 370 15.83 2.08 18.41
CA ARG A 370 16.77 1.42 19.33
C ARG A 370 16.06 0.57 20.35
N SER A 371 15.03 1.10 20.99
CA SER A 371 14.23 0.35 21.96
C SER A 371 13.61 -0.92 21.34
N LEU A 372 13.10 -0.81 20.12
CA LEU A 372 12.60 -1.97 19.37
C LEU A 372 13.70 -3.01 19.17
N ILE A 373 14.85 -2.62 18.63
CA ILE A 373 15.95 -3.54 18.33
C ILE A 373 16.47 -4.22 19.60
N GLU A 374 16.66 -3.47 20.68
CA GLU A 374 17.10 -4.06 21.97
C GLU A 374 16.04 -5.00 22.56
N SER A 375 14.76 -4.65 22.48
CA SER A 375 13.68 -5.57 22.88
C SER A 375 13.70 -6.88 22.08
N LEU A 376 13.90 -6.80 20.76
CA LEU A 376 13.97 -7.97 19.89
C LEU A 376 15.20 -8.86 20.17
N LYS A 377 16.34 -8.25 20.49
CA LYS A 377 17.56 -8.99 20.90
C LYS A 377 17.36 -9.69 22.23
N GLY A 378 16.80 -8.98 23.23
CA GLY A 378 16.53 -9.56 24.55
C GLY A 378 15.56 -10.76 24.51
N VAL A 379 14.50 -10.68 23.71
CA VAL A 379 13.58 -11.82 23.48
C VAL A 379 14.31 -13.01 22.85
N LYS A 380 15.25 -12.77 21.91
CA LYS A 380 16.03 -13.83 21.28
C LYS A 380 16.97 -14.51 22.27
N GLU A 381 17.59 -13.76 23.18
CA GLU A 381 18.46 -14.31 24.24
C GLU A 381 17.67 -15.17 25.21
N VAL A 382 16.54 -14.69 25.72
CA VAL A 382 15.67 -15.46 26.64
C VAL A 382 15.18 -16.75 25.98
N LYS A 383 14.67 -16.70 24.73
CA LYS A 383 14.24 -17.90 24.02
C LYS A 383 15.39 -18.87 23.72
N SER A 384 16.60 -18.38 23.50
CA SER A 384 17.79 -19.22 23.29
C SER A 384 18.20 -19.95 24.58
N GLU A 385 18.08 -19.28 25.71
CA GLU A 385 18.34 -19.83 27.03
C GLU A 385 17.29 -20.86 27.46
N GLU A 386 16.00 -20.57 27.22
CA GLU A 386 14.91 -21.54 27.41
C GLU A 386 15.09 -22.79 26.53
N ARG A 387 15.51 -22.64 25.28
CA ARG A 387 15.82 -23.78 24.39
C ARG A 387 17.03 -24.57 24.88
N ARG A 388 18.03 -23.90 25.47
CA ARG A 388 19.22 -24.52 26.06
C ARG A 388 18.86 -25.32 27.30
N VAL A 389 18.04 -24.74 28.18
CA VAL A 389 17.51 -25.39 29.39
C VAL A 389 16.58 -26.56 29.01
N LYS A 390 15.66 -26.38 28.04
CA LYS A 390 14.82 -27.49 27.55
C LYS A 390 15.62 -28.60 26.89
N LYS A 391 16.71 -28.31 26.17
CA LYS A 391 17.61 -29.32 25.63
C LYS A 391 18.37 -30.10 26.71
N GLN A 392 18.68 -29.46 27.82
CA GLN A 392 19.24 -30.10 28.99
C GLN A 392 18.24 -30.97 29.76
N CYS A 393 16.95 -30.55 29.76
CA CYS A 393 15.88 -31.33 30.40
C CYS A 393 15.26 -32.40 29.49
N SER A 394 15.27 -32.23 28.15
CA SER A 394 14.63 -33.15 27.18
C SER A 394 15.47 -34.36 26.79
N ALA A 395 16.59 -34.62 27.50
CA ALA A 395 17.22 -35.95 27.46
C ALA A 395 16.35 -37.03 28.14
N ALA A 396 15.20 -36.69 28.71
CA ALA A 396 14.36 -37.57 29.50
C ALA A 396 12.89 -37.73 29.02
N GLU A 397 12.37 -36.97 28.07
CA GLU A 397 10.96 -37.13 27.69
C GLU A 397 10.68 -36.82 26.21
N GLY A 398 9.79 -37.64 25.63
CA GLY A 398 9.47 -37.69 24.21
C GLY A 398 8.79 -36.48 23.60
N LYS A 399 8.86 -36.46 22.28
CA LYS A 399 8.34 -35.45 21.34
C LYS A 399 6.93 -34.94 21.68
N ALA A 400 6.85 -33.69 22.11
CA ALA A 400 5.60 -32.93 22.01
C ALA A 400 5.60 -32.16 20.68
N ASN A 401 4.72 -32.56 19.76
CA ASN A 401 4.40 -31.81 18.57
C ASN A 401 3.70 -30.49 18.96
N SER A 402 4.38 -29.36 18.80
CA SER A 402 3.72 -28.06 18.84
C SER A 402 3.02 -27.81 17.51
N THR A 403 1.78 -28.24 17.39
CA THR A 403 0.85 -27.74 16.38
C THR A 403 0.65 -26.25 16.61
N LEU A 404 1.14 -25.42 15.70
CA LEU A 404 0.78 -24.02 15.60
C LEU A 404 -0.74 -23.95 15.42
N ASN A 405 -1.45 -23.55 16.49
CA ASN A 405 -2.87 -23.27 16.42
C ASN A 405 -3.03 -21.96 15.62
N THR A 406 -3.14 -22.08 14.30
CA THR A 406 -3.55 -20.96 13.43
C THR A 406 -5.00 -20.64 13.76
N GLN A 407 -5.21 -19.62 14.58
CA GLN A 407 -6.55 -19.09 14.85
C GLN A 407 -7.04 -18.39 13.58
N HIS A 408 -7.97 -19.03 12.87
CA HIS A 408 -8.69 -18.41 11.76
C HIS A 408 -9.51 -17.20 12.24
N LEU A 409 -9.69 -16.22 11.33
CA LEU A 409 -10.59 -15.09 11.58
C LEU A 409 -12.00 -15.59 11.88
N GLN A 410 -12.56 -15.14 13.02
CA GLN A 410 -13.97 -15.34 13.29
C GLN A 410 -14.80 -14.62 12.23
N GLN A 411 -15.84 -15.28 11.74
CA GLN A 411 -16.72 -14.71 10.72
C GLN A 411 -18.11 -14.46 11.31
N THR A 412 -18.73 -13.34 10.89
CA THR A 412 -20.16 -13.12 11.10
C THR A 412 -20.94 -13.87 10.02
N LYS A 413 -22.20 -14.18 10.31
CA LYS A 413 -23.11 -14.77 9.34
C LYS A 413 -23.28 -13.81 8.14
N VAL A 414 -23.14 -14.32 6.93
CA VAL A 414 -23.44 -13.56 5.72
C VAL A 414 -24.96 -13.58 5.49
N PHE A 415 -25.55 -12.40 5.20
CA PHE A 415 -26.97 -12.28 4.87
C PHE A 415 -27.25 -12.94 3.53
N THR A 416 -28.27 -13.79 3.49
CA THR A 416 -28.73 -14.53 2.29
C THR A 416 -30.21 -14.27 2.05
N LYS A 417 -30.77 -14.74 0.92
CA LYS A 417 -32.22 -14.67 0.65
C LYS A 417 -33.08 -15.35 1.74
N GLN A 418 -32.54 -16.32 2.45
CA GLN A 418 -33.22 -16.96 3.58
C GLN A 418 -33.36 -16.06 4.81
N ASP A 419 -32.53 -15.03 4.90
CA ASP A 419 -32.48 -14.08 6.02
C ASP A 419 -33.39 -12.84 5.81
N ILE A 420 -34.22 -12.81 4.75
CA ILE A 420 -35.10 -11.68 4.40
C ILE A 420 -36.08 -11.29 5.53
N HIS A 421 -36.40 -12.23 6.42
CA HIS A 421 -37.26 -12.03 7.57
C HIS A 421 -36.59 -11.22 8.71
N ARG A 422 -35.26 -11.05 8.65
CA ARG A 422 -34.52 -10.36 9.71
C ARG A 422 -34.76 -8.85 9.64
N LYS A 423 -34.76 -8.22 10.82
CA LYS A 423 -34.72 -6.76 10.95
C LYS A 423 -33.34 -6.26 10.49
N ILE A 424 -33.30 -5.42 9.47
CA ILE A 424 -32.06 -4.87 8.91
C ILE A 424 -31.83 -3.48 9.47
N LEU A 425 -30.69 -3.28 10.16
CA LEU A 425 -30.27 -1.97 10.66
C LEU A 425 -29.36 -1.29 9.64
N ALA A 426 -29.72 -0.08 9.22
CA ALA A 426 -28.94 0.77 8.34
C ALA A 426 -28.46 2.03 9.09
N PRO A 427 -27.23 2.52 8.87
CA PRO A 427 -26.80 3.78 9.44
C PRO A 427 -27.57 4.95 8.84
N PHE A 428 -27.70 6.04 9.60
CA PHE A 428 -28.21 7.30 9.09
C PHE A 428 -27.26 7.85 8.01
N MET A 429 -27.79 8.22 6.85
CA MET A 429 -26.98 8.74 5.75
C MET A 429 -27.17 10.25 5.53
N THR A 430 -28.38 10.68 5.28
CA THR A 430 -28.75 12.09 5.09
C THR A 430 -30.21 12.34 5.48
N GLU A 431 -30.53 13.55 5.84
CA GLU A 431 -31.92 13.93 6.19
C GLU A 431 -32.93 13.71 5.06
N TYR A 432 -32.48 13.82 3.81
CA TYR A 432 -33.34 13.70 2.64
C TYR A 432 -33.50 12.25 2.16
N LEU A 433 -32.42 11.49 2.15
CA LEU A 433 -32.41 10.13 1.60
C LEU A 433 -32.86 9.08 2.62
N THR A 434 -32.48 9.26 3.88
CA THR A 434 -32.72 8.28 4.95
C THR A 434 -34.20 7.94 5.14
N PRO A 435 -35.17 8.90 5.16
CA PRO A 435 -36.59 8.58 5.32
C PRO A 435 -37.20 7.78 4.17
N ILE A 436 -36.61 7.84 2.99
CA ILE A 436 -37.14 7.18 1.77
C ILE A 436 -36.72 5.72 1.69
N ILE A 437 -35.59 5.35 2.28
CA ILE A 437 -35.00 3.99 2.19
C ILE A 437 -35.94 2.91 2.77
N PRO A 438 -36.45 3.01 4.01
CA PRO A 438 -37.29 1.97 4.58
C PRO A 438 -38.56 1.67 3.79
N PRO A 439 -39.36 2.63 3.37
CA PRO A 439 -40.59 2.35 2.62
C PRO A 439 -40.30 1.72 1.25
N ILE A 440 -39.22 2.12 0.55
CA ILE A 440 -38.86 1.51 -0.75
C ILE A 440 -38.44 0.06 -0.55
N LEU A 441 -37.59 -0.23 0.43
CA LEU A 441 -37.11 -1.60 0.67
C LEU A 441 -38.23 -2.50 1.20
N LYS A 442 -39.21 -1.94 1.91
CA LYS A 442 -40.40 -2.69 2.34
C LYS A 442 -41.26 -3.17 1.16
N LEU A 443 -41.33 -2.41 0.05
CA LEU A 443 -42.04 -2.82 -1.16
C LEU A 443 -41.49 -4.11 -1.79
N ILE A 444 -40.20 -4.36 -1.60
CA ILE A 444 -39.50 -5.56 -2.09
C ILE A 444 -39.25 -6.60 -0.99
N GLY A 445 -39.93 -6.46 0.16
CA GLY A 445 -39.99 -7.46 1.22
C GLY A 445 -38.91 -7.37 2.30
N TYR A 446 -38.11 -6.30 2.34
CA TYR A 446 -37.09 -6.11 3.40
C TYR A 446 -37.60 -5.22 4.53
N ASP A 447 -37.42 -5.65 5.78
CA ASP A 447 -37.73 -4.86 6.97
C ASP A 447 -36.49 -4.08 7.42
N VAL A 448 -36.35 -2.85 6.91
CA VAL A 448 -35.20 -1.98 7.18
C VAL A 448 -35.58 -0.89 8.18
N GLU A 449 -34.77 -0.75 9.20
CA GLU A 449 -34.81 0.37 10.15
C GLU A 449 -33.52 1.19 10.02
N VAL A 450 -33.68 2.48 9.77
CA VAL A 450 -32.55 3.41 9.76
C VAL A 450 -32.34 3.91 11.18
N LEU A 451 -31.10 3.81 11.65
CA LEU A 451 -30.71 4.26 12.98
C LEU A 451 -30.82 5.80 13.10
N PRO A 452 -31.04 6.33 14.31
CA PRO A 452 -31.01 7.77 14.54
C PRO A 452 -29.68 8.41 14.17
N MET A 453 -29.67 9.73 14.00
CA MET A 453 -28.44 10.50 13.81
C MET A 453 -27.42 10.21 14.90
N SER A 454 -26.15 10.20 14.50
CA SER A 454 -25.01 9.99 15.42
C SER A 454 -24.95 11.08 16.49
N ASN A 455 -24.48 10.72 17.67
CA ASN A 455 -24.27 11.61 18.80
C ASN A 455 -22.94 11.32 19.49
N GLU A 456 -22.65 11.99 20.61
CA GLU A 456 -21.41 11.82 21.38
C GLU A 456 -21.16 10.36 21.77
N VAL A 457 -22.18 9.63 22.20
CA VAL A 457 -22.10 8.21 22.56
C VAL A 457 -21.69 7.36 21.34
N SER A 458 -22.14 7.74 20.14
CA SER A 458 -21.74 7.09 18.89
C SER A 458 -20.24 7.28 18.64
N ALA A 459 -19.72 8.50 18.84
CA ALA A 459 -18.29 8.79 18.70
C ALA A 459 -17.44 8.01 19.74
N GLU A 460 -17.84 8.04 21.00
CA GLU A 460 -17.13 7.32 22.08
C GLU A 460 -17.07 5.81 21.85
N LEU A 461 -18.18 5.21 21.46
CA LEU A 461 -18.24 3.78 21.16
C LEU A 461 -17.45 3.44 19.91
N GLY A 462 -17.54 4.27 18.86
CA GLY A 462 -16.81 4.06 17.63
C GLY A 462 -15.29 4.08 17.83
N LEU A 463 -14.77 5.01 18.63
CA LEU A 463 -13.35 5.11 18.95
C LEU A 463 -12.78 3.90 19.71
N LYS A 464 -13.63 3.08 20.31
CA LYS A 464 -13.20 1.82 20.96
C LYS A 464 -12.89 0.71 19.96
N PHE A 465 -13.44 0.79 18.74
CA PHE A 465 -13.37 -0.27 17.73
C PHE A 465 -12.78 0.18 16.39
N ALA A 466 -12.70 1.47 16.16
CA ALA A 466 -12.02 2.08 15.02
C ALA A 466 -10.88 2.95 15.55
N ASN A 467 -9.67 2.82 14.98
CA ASN A 467 -8.56 3.67 15.40
C ASN A 467 -8.84 5.15 15.03
N ASN A 468 -8.23 6.07 15.74
CA ASN A 468 -8.48 7.51 15.63
C ASN A 468 -7.99 8.16 14.32
N GLU A 469 -7.38 7.40 13.43
CA GLU A 469 -6.88 7.88 12.12
C GLU A 469 -7.82 7.58 10.97
N VAL A 470 -8.80 6.69 11.17
CA VAL A 470 -9.84 6.47 10.16
C VAL A 470 -10.70 7.73 10.02
N CYS A 471 -11.35 7.89 8.87
CA CYS A 471 -12.22 9.04 8.66
C CYS A 471 -13.37 9.06 9.68
N TYR A 472 -13.66 10.23 10.23
CA TYR A 472 -14.63 10.41 11.32
C TYR A 472 -16.03 9.80 11.04
N PRO A 473 -16.60 9.87 9.83
CA PRO A 473 -17.83 9.17 9.53
C PRO A 473 -17.78 7.66 9.77
N ALA A 474 -16.63 7.01 9.53
CA ALA A 474 -16.47 5.59 9.83
C ALA A 474 -16.60 5.31 11.33
N THR A 475 -15.97 6.14 12.16
CA THR A 475 -16.06 6.06 13.63
C THR A 475 -17.50 6.19 14.09
N LEU A 476 -18.24 7.20 13.60
CA LEU A 476 -19.63 7.43 13.96
C LEU A 476 -20.52 6.24 13.59
N ILE A 477 -20.41 5.75 12.35
CA ILE A 477 -21.22 4.63 11.85
C ILE A 477 -20.95 3.34 12.65
N VAL A 478 -19.68 3.02 12.93
CA VAL A 478 -19.33 1.88 13.79
C VAL A 478 -19.95 2.04 15.16
N GLY A 479 -19.88 3.24 15.74
CA GLY A 479 -20.46 3.54 17.05
C GLY A 479 -22.00 3.41 17.06
N ASP A 480 -22.68 3.90 16.02
CA ASP A 480 -24.15 3.79 15.91
C ASP A 480 -24.62 2.34 15.88
N ILE A 481 -23.97 1.50 15.08
CA ILE A 481 -24.29 0.09 14.99
C ILE A 481 -24.05 -0.61 16.33
N ILE A 482 -22.91 -0.40 16.97
CA ILE A 482 -22.59 -1.01 18.26
C ILE A 482 -23.51 -0.51 19.37
N LYS A 483 -23.86 0.79 19.36
CA LYS A 483 -24.85 1.38 20.29
C LYS A 483 -26.21 0.71 20.13
N ALA A 484 -26.70 0.56 18.91
CA ALA A 484 -27.96 -0.09 18.61
C ALA A 484 -27.99 -1.54 19.10
N LEU A 485 -26.96 -2.33 18.75
CA LEU A 485 -26.88 -3.74 19.14
C LEU A 485 -26.73 -3.94 20.66
N LYS A 486 -26.10 -3.00 21.38
CA LYS A 486 -25.99 -3.02 22.85
C LYS A 486 -27.24 -2.54 23.59
N SER A 487 -28.19 -1.92 22.91
CA SER A 487 -29.37 -1.34 23.54
C SER A 487 -30.35 -2.36 24.14
N GLY A 488 -30.21 -3.64 23.79
CA GLY A 488 -31.18 -4.69 24.16
C GLY A 488 -32.51 -4.61 23.37
N ARG A 489 -32.67 -3.64 22.47
CA ARG A 489 -33.91 -3.42 21.70
C ARG A 489 -34.09 -4.43 20.57
N TYR A 490 -32.99 -5.06 20.12
CA TYR A 490 -33.00 -5.94 18.96
C TYR A 490 -32.62 -7.36 19.34
N ASP A 491 -33.38 -8.34 18.81
CA ASP A 491 -32.99 -9.75 18.89
C ASP A 491 -31.79 -10.00 17.95
N LEU A 492 -30.62 -10.25 18.52
CA LEU A 492 -29.38 -10.45 17.78
C LEU A 492 -29.45 -11.62 16.79
N ASN A 493 -30.26 -12.65 17.07
CA ASN A 493 -30.44 -13.80 16.20
C ASN A 493 -31.33 -13.48 14.99
N ASN A 494 -32.16 -12.44 15.11
CA ASN A 494 -33.08 -12.01 14.06
C ASN A 494 -32.73 -10.61 13.52
N THR A 495 -31.50 -10.18 13.69
CA THR A 495 -31.02 -8.87 13.23
C THR A 495 -29.94 -9.02 12.16
N ALA A 496 -29.92 -8.09 11.22
CA ALA A 496 -28.88 -7.93 10.21
C ALA A 496 -28.41 -6.48 10.18
N VAL A 497 -27.20 -6.24 9.68
CA VAL A 497 -26.63 -4.90 9.49
C VAL A 497 -26.31 -4.74 8.01
N VAL A 498 -26.69 -3.60 7.43
CA VAL A 498 -26.36 -3.23 6.04
C VAL A 498 -25.51 -1.97 5.99
N MET A 499 -24.52 -1.97 5.09
CA MET A 499 -23.72 -0.80 4.78
C MET A 499 -23.51 -0.69 3.28
N SER A 500 -23.60 0.52 2.72
CA SER A 500 -23.25 0.76 1.32
C SER A 500 -21.73 0.68 1.11
N GLN A 501 -21.32 0.07 0.00
CA GLN A 501 -19.94 0.09 -0.48
C GLN A 501 -19.84 0.98 -1.72
N THR A 502 -18.96 1.96 -1.71
CA THR A 502 -18.80 2.88 -2.85
C THR A 502 -18.04 2.26 -4.03
N GLY A 503 -17.30 1.18 -3.83
CA GLY A 503 -16.58 0.44 -4.89
C GLY A 503 -15.39 1.17 -5.53
N GLY A 504 -15.18 2.46 -5.23
CA GLY A 504 -14.11 3.28 -5.78
C GLY A 504 -12.93 3.47 -4.81
N GLN A 505 -12.16 4.54 -5.03
CA GLN A 505 -11.00 4.91 -4.16
C GLN A 505 -11.42 5.38 -2.76
N CYS A 506 -12.71 5.66 -2.53
CA CYS A 506 -13.22 6.12 -1.24
C CYS A 506 -13.05 5.04 -0.17
N ARG A 507 -12.61 5.47 1.01
CA ARG A 507 -12.45 4.61 2.19
C ARG A 507 -13.76 4.01 2.70
N ALA A 508 -14.91 4.61 2.36
CA ALA A 508 -16.24 4.10 2.71
C ALA A 508 -16.49 2.68 2.19
N THR A 509 -15.81 2.24 1.15
CA THR A 509 -15.80 0.84 0.70
C THR A 509 -15.43 -0.14 1.82
N ASN A 510 -14.64 0.30 2.80
CA ASN A 510 -14.15 -0.53 3.90
C ASN A 510 -14.88 -0.30 5.25
N TYR A 511 -15.90 0.56 5.31
CA TYR A 511 -16.67 0.75 6.54
C TYR A 511 -17.35 -0.55 7.00
N ALA A 512 -17.83 -1.32 6.06
CA ALA A 512 -18.41 -2.62 6.30
C ALA A 512 -17.45 -3.59 7.02
N GLY A 513 -16.18 -3.59 6.64
CA GLY A 513 -15.13 -4.38 7.32
C GLY A 513 -14.91 -3.93 8.77
N LEU A 514 -14.90 -2.62 9.02
CA LEU A 514 -14.78 -2.07 10.38
C LEU A 514 -15.98 -2.45 11.25
N ILE A 515 -17.21 -2.35 10.72
CA ILE A 515 -18.43 -2.75 11.42
C ILE A 515 -18.36 -4.23 11.78
N LYS A 516 -18.01 -5.09 10.83
CA LYS A 516 -17.87 -6.53 11.04
C LYS A 516 -16.88 -6.84 12.17
N ARG A 517 -15.71 -6.20 12.14
CA ARG A 517 -14.70 -6.34 13.18
C ARG A 517 -15.22 -5.91 14.55
N ALA A 518 -15.91 -4.77 14.62
CA ALA A 518 -16.49 -4.26 15.86
C ALA A 518 -17.58 -5.20 16.40
N MET A 519 -18.45 -5.76 15.54
CA MET A 519 -19.47 -6.72 15.92
C MET A 519 -18.85 -7.99 16.54
N ILE A 520 -17.83 -8.55 15.89
CA ILE A 520 -17.13 -9.75 16.41
C ILE A 520 -16.47 -9.45 17.76
N SER A 521 -15.82 -8.30 17.91
CA SER A 521 -15.17 -7.90 19.16
C SER A 521 -16.16 -7.71 20.33
N ASN A 522 -17.45 -7.53 20.03
CA ASN A 522 -18.52 -7.43 21.03
C ASN A 522 -19.35 -8.70 21.21
N GLY A 523 -19.00 -9.80 20.56
CA GLY A 523 -19.75 -11.06 20.67
C GLY A 523 -21.04 -11.11 19.83
N PHE A 524 -21.18 -10.26 18.82
CA PHE A 524 -22.38 -10.17 17.96
C PHE A 524 -22.27 -11.01 16.67
N GLN A 525 -21.64 -12.20 16.73
CA GLN A 525 -21.46 -13.08 15.56
C GLN A 525 -22.78 -13.62 14.99
N ALA A 526 -23.85 -13.65 15.80
CA ALA A 526 -25.20 -14.07 15.38
C ALA A 526 -25.87 -13.06 14.43
N VAL A 527 -25.48 -11.78 14.51
CA VAL A 527 -25.97 -10.73 13.63
C VAL A 527 -25.44 -10.97 12.23
N SER A 528 -26.33 -11.09 11.26
CA SER A 528 -25.90 -11.23 9.86
C SER A 528 -25.48 -9.87 9.28
N TYR A 529 -24.66 -9.94 8.25
CA TYR A 529 -24.06 -8.78 7.65
C TYR A 529 -24.20 -8.82 6.14
N THR A 530 -24.50 -7.68 5.53
CA THR A 530 -24.51 -7.52 4.08
C THR A 530 -23.97 -6.13 3.67
N HIS A 531 -23.67 -5.99 2.39
CA HIS A 531 -23.28 -4.70 1.80
C HIS A 531 -23.97 -4.51 0.46
N LEU A 532 -24.32 -3.26 0.18
CA LEU A 532 -24.82 -2.83 -1.12
C LEU A 532 -23.66 -2.21 -1.91
N ARG A 533 -23.32 -2.80 -3.06
CA ARG A 533 -22.29 -2.24 -3.95
C ARG A 533 -22.89 -1.18 -4.85
N ALA A 534 -22.35 0.03 -4.80
CA ALA A 534 -22.89 1.19 -5.52
C ALA A 534 -22.69 1.16 -7.05
N HIS A 535 -21.85 0.25 -7.57
CA HIS A 535 -21.47 0.18 -8.99
C HIS A 535 -21.91 -1.09 -9.71
N GLU A 536 -22.67 -1.98 -9.06
CA GLU A 536 -23.26 -3.11 -9.77
C GLU A 536 -24.59 -2.68 -10.37
N THR A 537 -24.59 -2.33 -11.66
CA THR A 537 -25.78 -1.98 -12.45
C THR A 537 -26.66 -3.19 -12.77
N THR A 538 -26.27 -4.37 -12.39
CA THR A 538 -27.10 -5.57 -12.41
C THR A 538 -27.56 -5.87 -10.99
N LEU A 539 -28.82 -5.61 -10.75
CA LEU A 539 -29.60 -6.10 -9.62
C LEU A 539 -29.54 -7.64 -9.58
N HIS A 540 -28.49 -8.20 -9.04
CA HIS A 540 -28.51 -9.54 -8.50
C HIS A 540 -29.02 -9.46 -7.06
N LEU A 541 -30.31 -9.14 -6.95
CA LEU A 541 -31.13 -9.38 -5.77
C LEU A 541 -31.51 -10.85 -5.69
#